data_5ea70288b67695262bd3d5aa8e95220a
#
_entry.id   5ea70288b67695262bd3d5aa8e95220a
#
_cell.length_a   1.000
_cell.length_b   1.000
_cell.length_c   1.000
_cell.angle_alpha   90.00
_cell.angle_beta   90.00
_cell.angle_gamma   90.00
#
_symmetry.space_group_name_H-M   'P 1'
#
loop_
_entity.id
_entity.type
_entity.pdbx_description
1 polymer ?
#
loop_
_entity_poly.entity_id
_entity_poly.type
_entity_poly.pdbx_seq_one_letter_code
_entity_poly.pdbx_strand_id
1 'polypeptide(L)'
;MQEIQFIAPAALHDEMLRLRNENRWTFSKASPVWTGGVADEKDAPEKLRGLGVVYHLESTITGERIALKTATTNRELPEIPSVSDIWKIADFYEREVFDFYGITFVGHPDMRRLYLRNDWIGYPMRKDNDPEKDNPLCMTNEKTFDTTQEIELNPDGTIKNKETKLFGEEEYVVNIGPQHPATHGVMRFRVSLEGEIIRKIDANCGYIHRGIEKMNESLTYPQTLALTDRLDYLGAHQNRHALCMCIEKAMGIEVSERVQYIRTIMDELQRIDSHLLFYSCLAMDLGALTAFFLWIPXPRENSRYLXRNLRRTSDYELQYDWRCTGXSSSXLRQTSKRVHSIYERNYPRISRYIHGXHHRTEPYERRRCVKPXRCQSLSVVPEVQVGASGWACDVRKRMPYGVYDKVDFKEIVYTEGDCFARYLVRMDEIMESLNIIEQLIDNIPEGPYQEKMKPIIRVPEGSYYAAVEGSRGEFGVFLESQGDKTPYRLHYRATGLPLVAAIDTICRGTKIADLIAIGGTIDYVVPDIDR
;
A
#
# COMPACT_ATOMS: atom_id res chain seq x y z
N MET A 1 -13.22 -12.62 13.40
CA MET A 1 -13.14 -11.32 14.09
C MET A 1 -11.70 -11.12 14.56
N GLN A 2 -11.15 -9.93 14.41
CA GLN A 2 -9.79 -9.65 14.90
C GLN A 2 -9.90 -9.17 16.36
N GLU A 3 -9.19 -9.82 17.26
CA GLU A 3 -9.14 -9.37 18.66
C GLU A 3 -8.31 -8.08 18.74
N ILE A 4 -8.91 -7.03 19.27
CA ILE A 4 -8.27 -5.72 19.41
C ILE A 4 -8.14 -5.44 20.91
N GLN A 5 -6.89 -5.28 21.37
CA GLN A 5 -6.59 -4.99 22.78
C GLN A 5 -6.62 -3.47 22.99
N PHE A 6 -7.30 -3.02 24.05
CA PHE A 6 -7.37 -1.60 24.36
C PHE A 6 -6.21 -1.19 25.28
N ILE A 7 -5.57 -0.08 24.95
CA ILE A 7 -4.48 0.51 25.75
C ILE A 7 -4.82 1.97 26.02
N ALA A 8 -4.72 2.41 27.26
CA ALA A 8 -4.89 3.80 27.62
C ALA A 8 -3.79 4.66 26.96
N PRO A 9 -4.11 5.87 26.48
CA PRO A 9 -3.08 6.72 25.83
C PRO A 9 -1.81 6.90 26.65
N ALA A 10 -1.93 7.09 27.95
CA ALA A 10 -0.77 7.30 28.83
C ALA A 10 0.20 6.09 28.87
N ALA A 11 -0.28 4.89 28.58
CA ALA A 11 0.55 3.68 28.61
C ALA A 11 1.00 3.24 27.20
N LEU A 12 0.52 3.91 26.18
CA LEU A 12 0.74 3.49 24.78
C LEU A 12 2.23 3.42 24.42
N HIS A 13 2.96 4.50 24.66
CA HIS A 13 4.36 4.62 24.24
C HIS A 13 5.22 3.54 24.92
N ASP A 14 5.05 3.35 26.23
CA ASP A 14 5.82 2.37 27.01
C ASP A 14 5.54 0.94 26.53
N GLU A 15 4.28 0.61 26.27
CA GLU A 15 3.91 -0.71 25.79
C GLU A 15 4.45 -0.97 24.38
N MET A 16 4.39 0.04 23.50
CA MET A 16 4.96 -0.06 22.15
C MET A 16 6.47 -0.29 22.20
N LEU A 17 7.16 0.44 23.09
CA LEU A 17 8.61 0.27 23.28
C LEU A 17 8.95 -1.12 23.84
N ARG A 18 8.13 -1.62 24.77
CA ARG A 18 8.28 -2.99 25.32
C ARG A 18 8.14 -4.03 24.20
N LEU A 19 7.07 -3.91 23.39
CA LEU A 19 6.82 -4.85 22.29
C LEU A 19 7.98 -4.87 21.29
N ARG A 20 8.47 -3.69 20.91
CA ARG A 20 9.63 -3.62 20.01
C ARG A 20 10.85 -4.33 20.57
N ASN A 21 11.14 -4.13 21.84
CA ASN A 21 12.36 -4.64 22.47
C ASN A 21 12.28 -6.14 22.78
N GLU A 22 11.14 -6.62 23.27
CA GLU A 22 10.99 -8.02 23.69
C GLU A 22 10.86 -9.00 22.52
N ASN A 23 10.02 -8.69 21.55
CA ASN A 23 9.64 -9.63 20.50
C ASN A 23 9.92 -9.11 19.07
N ARG A 24 10.69 -8.04 18.94
CA ARG A 24 11.00 -7.40 17.67
C ARG A 24 9.74 -7.13 16.83
N TRP A 25 8.69 -6.64 17.49
CA TRP A 25 7.48 -6.24 16.79
C TRP A 25 7.79 -5.06 15.86
N THR A 26 7.27 -5.13 14.67
CA THR A 26 7.39 -4.06 13.68
C THR A 26 6.02 -3.47 13.38
N PHE A 27 6.02 -2.22 12.99
CA PHE A 27 4.81 -1.44 12.72
C PHE A 27 4.28 -1.81 11.34
N SER A 28 3.11 -2.44 11.29
CA SER A 28 2.46 -2.76 10.02
C SER A 28 1.64 -1.56 9.51
N LYS A 29 0.80 -1.00 10.38
CA LYS A 29 0.02 0.21 10.03
C LYS A 29 -0.65 0.83 11.25
N ALA A 30 -1.06 2.09 11.13
CA ALA A 30 -2.02 2.73 12.03
C ALA A 30 -3.33 2.98 11.27
N SER A 31 -4.44 2.50 11.81
CA SER A 31 -5.77 2.71 11.23
C SER A 31 -6.53 3.69 12.13
N PRO A 32 -6.86 4.87 11.63
CA PRO A 32 -7.70 5.78 12.40
C PRO A 32 -9.09 5.18 12.59
N VAL A 33 -9.57 5.19 13.80
CA VAL A 33 -10.90 4.65 14.16
C VAL A 33 -11.71 5.70 14.90
N TRP A 34 -12.86 6.00 14.35
CA TRP A 34 -13.87 6.77 15.04
C TRP A 34 -14.54 5.84 16.06
N THR A 35 -14.39 6.15 17.35
CA THR A 35 -14.96 5.32 18.40
C THR A 35 -16.23 5.92 19.00
N GLY A 36 -16.67 7.06 18.46
CA GLY A 36 -17.90 7.71 18.91
C GLY A 36 -19.07 7.36 18.01
N GLY A 37 -20.15 6.90 18.58
CA GLY A 37 -21.45 6.87 17.90
C GLY A 37 -21.90 8.30 17.58
N VAL A 38 -22.93 8.42 16.80
CA VAL A 38 -23.63 9.68 16.54
C VAL A 38 -23.93 10.35 17.90
N ALA A 39 -23.97 11.66 17.92
CA ALA A 39 -24.07 12.49 19.14
C ALA A 39 -25.19 12.11 20.12
N ASP A 40 -26.08 11.22 19.74
CA ASP A 40 -27.24 10.83 20.55
C ASP A 40 -27.11 9.50 21.29
N GLU A 41 -25.98 8.80 21.18
CA GLU A 41 -25.75 7.56 21.94
C GLU A 41 -25.32 7.88 23.39
N LYS A 42 -26.30 8.24 24.22
CA LYS A 42 -26.06 8.49 25.63
C LYS A 42 -25.66 7.23 26.42
N ASP A 43 -25.87 6.07 25.82
CA ASP A 43 -25.67 4.77 26.49
C ASP A 43 -24.42 4.03 26.08
N ALA A 44 -23.60 4.57 25.13
CA ALA A 44 -22.35 3.93 24.78
C ALA A 44 -21.35 3.99 25.93
N PRO A 45 -20.64 2.89 26.23
CA PRO A 45 -19.59 2.91 27.26
C PRO A 45 -18.61 4.07 27.02
N GLU A 46 -18.21 4.73 28.09
CA GLU A 46 -17.32 5.90 28.03
C GLU A 46 -16.04 5.63 27.22
N LYS A 47 -15.58 4.38 27.26
CA LYS A 47 -14.40 3.93 26.50
C LYS A 47 -14.59 3.93 24.97
N LEU A 48 -15.84 4.03 24.50
CA LEU A 48 -16.17 4.02 23.08
C LEU A 48 -16.51 5.40 22.52
N ARG A 49 -16.51 6.43 23.38
CA ARG A 49 -16.80 7.81 22.97
C ARG A 49 -15.51 8.55 22.71
N GLY A 50 -15.26 8.92 21.46
CA GLY A 50 -14.08 9.71 21.15
C GLY A 50 -13.42 9.36 19.83
N LEU A 51 -12.23 9.84 19.66
CA LEU A 51 -11.39 9.56 18.51
C LEU A 51 -10.28 8.61 18.93
N GLY A 52 -9.94 7.65 18.07
CA GLY A 52 -8.90 6.69 18.39
C GLY A 52 -8.14 6.18 17.19
N VAL A 53 -7.12 5.41 17.50
CA VAL A 53 -6.25 4.79 16.50
C VAL A 53 -6.08 3.32 16.85
N VAL A 54 -6.15 2.46 15.83
CA VAL A 54 -5.79 1.05 15.93
C VAL A 54 -4.42 0.87 15.28
N TYR A 55 -3.46 0.40 16.06
CA TYR A 55 -2.12 0.07 15.59
C TYR A 55 -2.05 -1.42 15.29
N HIS A 56 -1.64 -1.77 14.10
CA HIS A 56 -1.40 -3.15 13.71
C HIS A 56 0.10 -3.40 13.74
N LEU A 57 0.51 -4.36 14.54
CA LEU A 57 1.92 -4.75 14.68
C LEU A 57 2.08 -6.21 14.28
N GLU A 58 3.26 -6.53 13.77
CA GLU A 58 3.62 -7.90 13.37
C GLU A 58 4.98 -8.25 13.94
N SER A 59 5.11 -9.44 14.51
CA SER A 59 6.38 -9.94 15.01
C SER A 59 7.26 -10.41 13.86
N THR A 60 8.46 -9.87 13.77
CA THR A 60 9.44 -10.28 12.74
C THR A 60 10.04 -11.66 13.03
N ILE A 61 9.79 -12.21 14.22
CA ILE A 61 10.31 -13.52 14.65
C ILE A 61 9.26 -14.61 14.42
N THR A 62 8.04 -14.40 14.95
CA THR A 62 6.99 -15.43 14.97
C THR A 62 5.97 -15.26 13.83
N GLY A 63 5.90 -14.09 13.20
CA GLY A 63 4.86 -13.76 12.22
C GLY A 63 3.49 -13.48 12.84
N GLU A 64 3.40 -13.50 14.18
CA GLU A 64 2.15 -13.17 14.87
C GLU A 64 1.76 -11.72 14.66
N ARG A 65 0.45 -11.46 14.65
CA ARG A 65 -0.10 -10.11 14.49
C ARG A 65 -0.98 -9.76 15.67
N ILE A 66 -0.81 -8.52 16.16
CA ILE A 66 -1.67 -7.95 17.19
C ILE A 66 -2.26 -6.63 16.70
N ALA A 67 -3.41 -6.30 17.25
CA ALA A 67 -4.04 -5.00 17.01
C ALA A 67 -4.27 -4.32 18.36
N LEU A 68 -3.72 -3.11 18.52
CA LEU A 68 -3.79 -2.34 19.74
C LEU A 68 -4.59 -1.07 19.46
N LYS A 69 -5.64 -0.83 20.23
CA LYS A 69 -6.50 0.33 20.09
C LYS A 69 -6.27 1.29 21.25
N THR A 70 -6.06 2.55 20.92
CA THR A 70 -6.06 3.64 21.90
C THR A 70 -7.05 4.70 21.48
N ALA A 71 -7.63 5.42 22.43
CA ALA A 71 -8.62 6.45 22.14
C ALA A 71 -8.60 7.54 23.19
N THR A 72 -8.93 8.76 22.76
CA THR A 72 -9.12 9.91 23.64
C THR A 72 -10.59 10.35 23.60
N THR A 73 -11.12 10.73 24.76
CA THR A 73 -12.49 11.24 24.86
C THR A 73 -12.58 12.74 24.55
N ASN A 74 -11.44 13.42 24.53
CA ASN A 74 -11.41 14.84 24.17
C ASN A 74 -11.51 14.96 22.64
N ARG A 75 -12.64 15.43 22.15
CA ARG A 75 -12.91 15.56 20.71
C ARG A 75 -12.48 16.90 20.14
N GLU A 76 -12.33 17.92 20.99
CA GLU A 76 -11.90 19.24 20.55
C GLU A 76 -10.38 19.28 20.34
N LEU A 77 -9.64 18.73 21.29
CA LEU A 77 -8.18 18.64 21.23
C LEU A 77 -7.77 17.19 21.49
N PRO A 78 -7.97 16.32 20.51
CA PRO A 78 -7.63 14.90 20.71
C PRO A 78 -6.12 14.69 20.64
N GLU A 79 -5.55 14.23 21.73
CA GLU A 79 -4.10 14.00 21.85
C GLU A 79 -3.81 12.53 22.19
N ILE A 80 -2.80 11.97 21.53
CA ILE A 80 -2.29 10.61 21.74
C ILE A 80 -0.75 10.69 21.68
N PRO A 81 -0.01 9.98 22.52
CA PRO A 81 1.45 9.95 22.40
C PRO A 81 1.91 9.39 21.04
N SER A 82 2.93 10.00 20.46
CA SER A 82 3.54 9.52 19.21
C SER A 82 4.37 8.25 19.47
N VAL A 83 4.45 7.39 18.44
CA VAL A 83 5.39 6.25 18.43
C VAL A 83 6.38 6.35 17.26
N SER A 84 6.52 7.53 16.67
CA SER A 84 7.41 7.78 15.53
C SER A 84 8.90 7.71 15.90
N ASP A 85 9.23 7.87 17.17
CA ASP A 85 10.60 7.65 17.68
C ASP A 85 10.92 6.16 17.77
N ILE A 86 9.90 5.31 17.96
CA ILE A 86 10.06 3.85 18.01
C ILE A 86 10.16 3.30 16.57
N TRP A 87 9.21 3.67 15.71
CA TRP A 87 9.17 3.23 14.30
C TRP A 87 9.02 4.44 13.36
N LYS A 88 10.00 4.65 12.51
CA LYS A 88 10.01 5.81 11.60
C LYS A 88 8.82 5.88 10.65
N ILE A 89 8.27 4.73 10.26
CA ILE A 89 7.09 4.71 9.38
C ILE A 89 5.84 5.29 10.08
N ALA A 90 5.80 5.27 11.40
CA ALA A 90 4.70 5.86 12.16
C ALA A 90 4.55 7.35 11.86
N ASP A 91 5.65 8.06 11.53
CA ASP A 91 5.61 9.46 11.10
C ASP A 91 4.53 9.68 10.04
N PHE A 92 4.59 8.94 8.94
CA PHE A 92 3.63 9.12 7.83
C PHE A 92 2.20 8.71 8.22
N TYR A 93 2.04 7.61 8.95
CA TYR A 93 0.71 7.16 9.39
C TYR A 93 0.09 8.09 10.44
N GLU A 94 0.88 8.61 11.36
CA GLU A 94 0.40 9.58 12.37
C GLU A 94 0.02 10.90 11.71
N ARG A 95 0.81 11.36 10.73
CA ARG A 95 0.47 12.55 9.92
C ARG A 95 -0.82 12.33 9.11
N GLU A 96 -1.03 11.13 8.56
CA GLU A 96 -2.29 10.77 7.88
C GLU A 96 -3.48 10.88 8.84
N VAL A 97 -3.34 10.31 10.05
CA VAL A 97 -4.40 10.36 11.07
C VAL A 97 -4.65 11.80 11.51
N PHE A 98 -3.60 12.59 11.74
CA PHE A 98 -3.73 14.03 12.04
C PHE A 98 -4.47 14.75 10.91
N ASP A 99 -4.02 14.54 9.68
CA ASP A 99 -4.53 15.25 8.50
C ASP A 99 -6.04 15.03 8.30
N PHE A 100 -6.51 13.80 8.46
CA PHE A 100 -7.89 13.43 8.18
C PHE A 100 -8.81 13.45 9.40
N TYR A 101 -8.28 13.29 10.62
CA TYR A 101 -9.09 13.15 11.84
C TYR A 101 -8.75 14.17 12.92
N GLY A 102 -7.63 14.87 12.79
CA GLY A 102 -7.22 15.92 13.75
C GLY A 102 -6.72 15.39 15.08
N ILE A 103 -6.24 14.14 15.13
CA ILE A 103 -5.61 13.62 16.34
C ILE A 103 -4.16 14.10 16.36
N THR A 104 -3.79 14.87 17.38
CA THR A 104 -2.43 15.38 17.56
C THR A 104 -1.59 14.32 18.26
N PHE A 105 -0.43 14.01 17.69
CA PHE A 105 0.49 13.03 18.27
C PHE A 105 1.57 13.76 19.07
N VAL A 106 1.46 13.69 20.38
CA VAL A 106 2.38 14.40 21.29
C VAL A 106 3.78 13.78 21.18
N GLY A 107 4.79 14.62 20.91
CA GLY A 107 6.16 14.15 20.72
C GLY A 107 6.52 13.84 19.26
N HIS A 108 5.59 13.96 18.34
CA HIS A 108 5.86 13.75 16.92
C HIS A 108 6.79 14.87 16.39
N PRO A 109 7.83 14.54 15.62
CA PRO A 109 8.80 15.54 15.18
C PRO A 109 8.27 16.50 14.10
N ASP A 110 7.23 16.13 13.35
CA ASP A 110 6.78 16.89 12.17
C ASP A 110 5.28 16.67 11.92
N MET A 111 4.42 17.42 12.65
CA MET A 111 2.96 17.29 12.56
C MET A 111 2.35 18.16 11.45
N ARG A 112 2.93 18.12 10.26
CA ARG A 112 2.36 18.78 9.07
C ARG A 112 1.34 17.86 8.39
N ARG A 113 0.36 18.46 7.69
CA ARG A 113 -0.55 17.70 6.83
C ARG A 113 0.25 16.92 5.77
N LEU A 114 -0.26 15.78 5.35
CA LEU A 114 0.40 14.89 4.39
C LEU A 114 -0.27 14.94 3.02
N TYR A 115 -1.59 14.92 2.98
CA TYR A 115 -2.41 14.81 1.76
C TYR A 115 -3.15 16.11 1.44
N LEU A 116 -3.70 16.76 2.46
CA LEU A 116 -4.50 17.97 2.26
C LEU A 116 -3.58 19.20 2.20
N ARG A 117 -4.10 20.26 1.60
CA ARG A 117 -3.40 21.54 1.56
C ARG A 117 -3.26 22.09 2.99
N ASN A 118 -2.20 22.83 3.24
CA ASN A 118 -1.96 23.40 4.57
C ASN A 118 -3.05 24.39 5.01
N ASP A 119 -3.74 25.00 4.04
CA ASP A 119 -4.84 25.94 4.30
C ASP A 119 -6.22 25.26 4.41
N TRP A 120 -6.27 23.94 4.37
CA TRP A 120 -7.53 23.19 4.50
C TRP A 120 -8.06 23.33 5.94
N ILE A 121 -9.35 23.68 6.06
CA ILE A 121 -10.02 23.85 7.36
C ILE A 121 -10.77 22.56 7.71
N GLY A 122 -10.61 22.08 8.94
CA GLY A 122 -11.32 20.91 9.42
C GLY A 122 -10.66 19.58 9.04
N TYR A 123 -11.42 18.48 9.29
CA TYR A 123 -10.93 17.12 9.18
C TYR A 123 -11.96 16.26 8.45
N PRO A 124 -11.80 16.07 7.13
CA PRO A 124 -12.90 15.60 6.26
C PRO A 124 -13.33 14.15 6.49
N MET A 125 -12.49 13.32 7.11
CA MET A 125 -12.85 11.91 7.34
C MET A 125 -13.67 11.70 8.61
N ARG A 126 -13.79 12.71 9.47
CA ARG A 126 -14.67 12.63 10.65
C ARG A 126 -16.13 12.42 10.25
N LYS A 127 -16.88 11.72 11.08
CA LYS A 127 -18.32 11.49 10.86
C LYS A 127 -19.15 12.75 11.08
N ASP A 128 -18.66 13.66 11.93
CA ASP A 128 -19.31 14.93 12.25
C ASP A 128 -18.86 16.09 11.34
N ASN A 129 -18.02 15.82 10.36
CA ASN A 129 -17.59 16.84 9.40
C ASN A 129 -18.73 17.20 8.45
N ASP A 130 -19.02 18.49 8.32
CA ASP A 130 -20.02 19.02 7.41
C ASP A 130 -19.31 19.72 6.25
N PRO A 131 -19.23 19.11 5.06
CA PRO A 131 -18.48 19.71 3.95
C PRO A 131 -19.00 21.09 3.53
N GLU A 132 -20.28 21.38 3.73
CA GLU A 132 -20.85 22.69 3.36
C GLU A 132 -20.44 23.81 4.31
N LYS A 133 -20.26 23.45 5.59
CA LYS A 133 -19.86 24.43 6.61
C LYS A 133 -18.35 24.49 6.80
N ASP A 134 -17.72 23.31 6.84
CA ASP A 134 -16.33 23.20 7.29
C ASP A 134 -15.33 23.51 6.18
N ASN A 135 -15.74 23.36 4.91
CA ASN A 135 -14.84 23.70 3.81
C ASN A 135 -15.58 24.31 2.62
N PRO A 136 -16.01 25.57 2.73
CA PRO A 136 -16.52 26.26 1.56
C PRO A 136 -15.38 26.35 0.55
N LEU A 137 -15.59 25.79 -0.61
CA LEU A 137 -14.67 25.68 -1.74
C LEU A 137 -13.59 26.78 -1.78
N CYS A 138 -12.47 26.51 -1.18
CA CYS A 138 -11.31 27.39 -1.20
C CYS A 138 -10.57 27.25 -2.55
N MET A 139 -11.31 27.45 -3.64
CA MET A 139 -10.77 27.25 -4.98
C MET A 139 -10.20 28.53 -5.61
N THR A 140 -10.19 29.62 -4.85
CA THR A 140 -10.06 30.91 -5.52
C THR A 140 -8.71 31.60 -5.38
N ASN A 141 -7.79 31.08 -4.60
CA ASN A 141 -6.48 31.71 -4.51
C ASN A 141 -5.35 30.71 -4.68
N GLU A 142 -4.97 30.51 -5.93
CA GLU A 142 -3.71 29.90 -6.31
C GLU A 142 -2.53 30.82 -5.90
N LYS A 143 -2.55 31.38 -4.71
CA LYS A 143 -1.34 32.04 -4.23
C LYS A 143 -0.31 30.95 -4.03
N THR A 144 0.68 30.99 -4.84
CA THR A 144 1.86 30.15 -4.78
C THR A 144 2.30 29.98 -3.34
N PHE A 145 2.14 28.79 -2.82
CA PHE A 145 2.74 28.44 -1.55
C PHE A 145 4.25 28.67 -1.68
N ASP A 146 4.79 29.48 -0.83
CA ASP A 146 6.23 29.58 -0.71
C ASP A 146 6.73 28.18 -0.27
N THR A 147 7.43 27.51 -1.16
CA THR A 147 7.89 26.14 -0.95
C THR A 147 8.94 26.02 0.15
N THR A 148 9.47 27.14 0.62
CA THR A 148 10.46 27.17 1.69
C THR A 148 9.84 27.33 3.08
N GLN A 149 8.55 27.67 3.15
CA GLN A 149 7.87 27.88 4.43
C GLN A 149 6.78 26.84 4.64
N GLU A 150 6.79 26.22 5.78
CA GLU A 150 5.76 25.26 6.19
C GLU A 150 4.92 25.89 7.29
N ILE A 151 3.62 25.76 7.15
CA ILE A 151 2.65 26.32 8.10
C ILE A 151 2.23 25.20 9.05
N GLU A 152 2.50 25.36 10.32
CA GLU A 152 1.99 24.48 11.37
C GLU A 152 0.52 24.78 11.63
N LEU A 153 -0.26 23.73 11.85
CA LEU A 153 -1.67 23.85 12.17
C LEU A 153 -1.92 23.45 13.63
N ASN A 154 -2.87 24.11 14.23
CA ASN A 154 -3.45 23.69 15.51
C ASN A 154 -4.31 22.44 15.33
N PRO A 155 -4.65 21.70 16.38
CA PRO A 155 -5.55 20.55 16.27
C PRO A 155 -6.92 20.88 15.68
N ASP A 156 -7.37 22.11 15.79
CA ASP A 156 -8.62 22.61 15.20
C ASP A 156 -8.52 22.93 13.71
N GLY A 157 -7.33 22.76 13.12
CA GLY A 157 -7.09 23.06 11.71
C GLY A 157 -6.72 24.52 11.44
N THR A 158 -6.65 25.37 12.46
CA THR A 158 -6.23 26.76 12.29
C THR A 158 -4.70 26.85 12.20
N ILE A 159 -4.22 27.90 11.52
CA ILE A 159 -2.79 28.08 11.31
C ILE A 159 -2.12 28.53 12.62
N LYS A 160 -1.09 27.82 13.03
CA LYS A 160 -0.19 28.30 14.10
C LYS A 160 0.70 29.41 13.54
N ASN A 161 0.84 30.48 14.31
CA ASN A 161 1.71 31.59 13.93
C ASN A 161 3.20 31.27 14.13
N LYS A 162 3.62 30.10 13.59
CA LYS A 162 5.03 29.70 13.67
C LYS A 162 5.44 29.08 12.35
N GLU A 163 6.30 29.76 11.64
CA GLU A 163 6.91 29.23 10.43
C GLU A 163 8.00 28.24 10.82
N THR A 164 7.88 27.02 10.37
CA THR A 164 8.90 26.00 10.57
C THR A 164 9.74 25.90 9.30
N LYS A 165 11.01 26.20 9.41
CA LYS A 165 11.93 26.05 8.28
C LYS A 165 12.25 24.57 8.10
N LEU A 166 11.78 24.01 7.02
CA LEU A 166 12.02 22.60 6.68
C LEU A 166 13.47 22.35 6.25
N PHE A 167 14.09 23.33 5.59
CA PHE A 167 15.42 23.22 5.01
C PHE A 167 16.32 24.33 5.57
N GLY A 168 17.63 24.10 5.57
CA GLY A 168 18.61 25.09 6.01
C GLY A 168 18.68 26.29 5.05
N GLU A 169 19.10 27.45 5.57
CA GLU A 169 19.18 28.69 4.79
C GLU A 169 20.17 28.63 3.62
N GLU A 170 21.16 27.78 3.71
CA GLU A 170 22.21 27.62 2.68
C GLU A 170 21.95 26.45 1.75
N GLU A 171 20.81 25.73 1.92
CA GLU A 171 20.51 24.57 1.11
C GLU A 171 19.77 24.97 -0.17
N TYR A 172 20.19 24.41 -1.28
CA TYR A 172 19.53 24.60 -2.56
C TYR A 172 18.40 23.57 -2.70
N VAL A 173 17.16 24.04 -2.81
CA VAL A 173 15.97 23.18 -2.87
C VAL A 173 15.44 23.09 -4.30
N VAL A 174 15.34 21.87 -4.81
CA VAL A 174 14.78 21.57 -6.14
C VAL A 174 13.45 20.84 -5.97
N ASN A 175 12.44 21.26 -6.74
CA ASN A 175 11.16 20.55 -6.82
C ASN A 175 11.17 19.58 -8.00
N ILE A 176 10.89 18.31 -7.74
CA ILE A 176 10.70 17.27 -8.76
C ILE A 176 9.22 16.85 -8.69
N GLY A 177 8.48 17.13 -9.75
CA GLY A 177 7.04 16.96 -9.76
C GLY A 177 6.31 18.24 -9.34
N PRO A 178 4.96 18.24 -9.25
CA PRO A 178 4.07 17.05 -9.33
C PRO A 178 3.93 16.43 -10.72
N GLN A 179 4.22 17.16 -11.78
CA GLN A 179 4.19 16.63 -13.15
C GLN A 179 5.63 16.45 -13.65
N HIS A 180 6.16 15.25 -13.50
CA HIS A 180 7.52 14.92 -13.91
C HIS A 180 7.59 13.44 -14.29
N PRO A 181 8.23 13.07 -15.41
CA PRO A 181 8.30 11.66 -15.81
C PRO A 181 8.89 10.73 -14.74
N ALA A 182 9.88 11.21 -14.00
CA ALA A 182 10.61 10.41 -13.01
C ALA A 182 9.83 10.14 -11.72
N THR A 183 8.65 10.76 -11.52
CA THR A 183 7.84 10.50 -10.32
C THR A 183 6.83 9.36 -10.50
N HIS A 184 6.70 8.81 -11.71
CA HIS A 184 5.77 7.72 -12.05
C HIS A 184 4.33 7.99 -11.58
N GLY A 185 3.94 9.27 -11.58
CA GLY A 185 2.63 9.71 -11.15
C GLY A 185 2.69 11.13 -10.61
N VAL A 186 1.58 11.60 -10.04
CA VAL A 186 1.44 12.98 -9.62
C VAL A 186 1.88 13.11 -8.15
N MET A 187 3.18 13.22 -7.96
CA MET A 187 3.79 13.39 -6.63
C MET A 187 4.94 14.39 -6.71
N ARG A 188 5.14 15.16 -5.65
CA ARG A 188 6.18 16.19 -5.59
C ARG A 188 7.22 15.81 -4.53
N PHE A 189 8.47 15.80 -4.94
CA PHE A 189 9.60 15.71 -4.03
C PHE A 189 10.28 17.08 -3.94
N ARG A 190 10.39 17.61 -2.75
CA ARG A 190 11.26 18.75 -2.46
C ARG A 190 12.59 18.18 -2.02
N VAL A 191 13.62 18.39 -2.84
CA VAL A 191 14.94 17.79 -2.63
C VAL A 191 15.93 18.87 -2.24
N SER A 192 16.46 18.79 -1.04
CA SER A 192 17.53 19.67 -0.57
C SER A 192 18.87 19.12 -1.04
N LEU A 193 19.65 19.96 -1.66
CA LEU A 193 20.93 19.59 -2.29
C LEU A 193 22.09 20.39 -1.73
N GLU A 194 23.23 19.71 -1.61
CA GLU A 194 24.54 20.35 -1.48
C GLU A 194 25.34 19.95 -2.73
N GLY A 195 25.46 20.89 -3.67
CA GLY A 195 25.95 20.57 -5.02
C GLY A 195 24.99 19.59 -5.69
N GLU A 196 25.44 18.40 -6.04
CA GLU A 196 24.63 17.33 -6.64
C GLU A 196 24.13 16.32 -5.60
N ILE A 197 24.56 16.44 -4.34
CA ILE A 197 24.32 15.44 -3.29
C ILE A 197 23.04 15.77 -2.52
N ILE A 198 22.17 14.78 -2.39
CA ILE A 198 20.89 14.88 -1.67
C ILE A 198 21.16 14.90 -0.16
N ARG A 199 20.67 15.97 0.51
CA ARG A 199 20.71 16.12 1.96
C ARG A 199 19.42 15.64 2.62
N LYS A 200 18.30 16.00 2.00
CA LYS A 200 16.97 15.65 2.53
C LYS A 200 15.97 15.58 1.38
N ILE A 201 15.00 14.70 1.50
CA ILE A 201 13.84 14.66 0.59
C ILE A 201 12.58 14.76 1.41
N ASP A 202 11.72 15.69 1.05
CA ASP A 202 10.38 15.83 1.59
C ASP A 202 9.38 15.43 0.51
N ALA A 203 8.62 14.37 0.76
CA ALA A 203 7.62 13.86 -0.18
C ALA A 203 6.27 14.51 0.12
N ASN A 204 5.67 15.13 -0.90
CA ASN A 204 4.33 15.69 -0.80
C ASN A 204 3.36 14.82 -1.61
N CYS A 205 2.45 14.20 -0.91
CA CYS A 205 1.38 13.35 -1.44
C CYS A 205 0.08 14.16 -1.59
N GLY A 206 -1.00 13.53 -2.05
CA GLY A 206 -2.33 14.13 -2.03
C GLY A 206 -2.80 14.74 -3.34
N TYR A 207 -1.95 14.89 -4.34
CA TYR A 207 -2.33 15.51 -5.62
C TYR A 207 -3.44 14.76 -6.36
N ILE A 208 -3.55 13.46 -6.13
CA ILE A 208 -4.61 12.64 -6.70
C ILE A 208 -5.43 11.93 -5.62
N HIS A 209 -5.47 12.52 -4.42
CA HIS A 209 -6.33 12.02 -3.34
C HIS A 209 -7.80 12.20 -3.73
N ARG A 210 -8.56 11.12 -3.71
CA ARG A 210 -9.95 11.06 -4.19
C ARG A 210 -10.94 10.75 -3.09
N GLY A 211 -10.49 10.59 -1.86
CA GLY A 211 -11.35 10.27 -0.72
C GLY A 211 -12.02 8.90 -0.86
N ILE A 212 -11.34 7.93 -1.43
CA ILE A 212 -11.89 6.59 -1.71
C ILE A 212 -12.44 5.95 -0.43
N GLU A 213 -11.71 6.09 0.68
CA GLU A 213 -12.13 5.51 1.96
C GLU A 213 -13.42 6.16 2.48
N LYS A 214 -13.57 7.48 2.29
CA LYS A 214 -14.79 8.20 2.69
C LYS A 214 -15.97 7.83 1.79
N MET A 215 -15.74 7.73 0.48
CA MET A 215 -16.77 7.29 -0.46
C MET A 215 -17.29 5.89 -0.12
N ASN A 216 -16.43 5.00 0.30
CA ASN A 216 -16.81 3.62 0.67
C ASN A 216 -17.84 3.59 1.81
N GLU A 217 -17.85 4.58 2.70
CA GLU A 217 -18.81 4.64 3.80
C GLU A 217 -20.27 4.80 3.32
N SER A 218 -20.45 5.36 2.11
CA SER A 218 -21.79 5.56 1.52
C SER A 218 -22.20 4.46 0.54
N LEU A 219 -21.27 3.58 0.16
CA LEU A 219 -21.49 2.54 -0.84
C LEU A 219 -21.78 1.20 -0.18
N THR A 220 -22.60 0.38 -0.85
CA THR A 220 -22.81 -1.01 -0.40
C THR A 220 -21.52 -1.82 -0.63
N TYR A 221 -21.34 -2.87 0.17
CA TYR A 221 -20.15 -3.73 0.05
C TYR A 221 -19.83 -4.14 -1.39
N PRO A 222 -20.81 -4.55 -2.19
CA PRO A 222 -20.52 -4.84 -3.59
C PRO A 222 -20.01 -3.64 -4.39
N GLN A 223 -20.52 -2.45 -4.13
CA GLN A 223 -20.10 -1.24 -4.86
C GLN A 223 -18.68 -0.79 -4.49
N THR A 224 -18.22 -1.09 -3.25
CA THR A 224 -16.88 -0.71 -2.82
C THR A 224 -15.79 -1.43 -3.64
N LEU A 225 -16.09 -2.61 -4.19
CA LEU A 225 -15.14 -3.35 -5.03
C LEU A 225 -14.67 -2.55 -6.25
N ALA A 226 -15.53 -1.70 -6.80
CA ALA A 226 -15.19 -0.90 -7.97
C ALA A 226 -14.12 0.17 -7.69
N LEU A 227 -13.94 0.54 -6.41
CA LEU A 227 -12.95 1.56 -6.03
C LEU A 227 -11.57 0.95 -5.76
N THR A 228 -11.49 -0.34 -5.42
CA THR A 228 -10.20 -0.99 -5.13
C THR A 228 -9.27 -1.03 -6.34
N ASP A 229 -9.83 -1.13 -7.55
CA ASP A 229 -9.05 -1.15 -8.78
C ASP A 229 -8.28 0.15 -9.02
N ARG A 230 -8.74 1.22 -8.38
CA ARG A 230 -8.19 2.56 -8.58
C ARG A 230 -7.10 2.92 -7.57
N LEU A 231 -6.77 2.00 -6.68
CA LEU A 231 -5.64 2.10 -5.75
C LEU A 231 -4.36 1.72 -6.51
N ASP A 232 -3.82 0.55 -6.28
CA ASP A 232 -2.76 0.05 -7.15
C ASP A 232 -3.39 -0.57 -8.40
N TYR A 233 -3.43 0.18 -9.50
CA TYR A 233 -4.04 -0.28 -10.76
C TYR A 233 -3.23 -1.42 -11.42
N LEU A 234 -1.99 -1.64 -10.99
CA LEU A 234 -1.17 -2.76 -11.46
C LEU A 234 -1.37 -4.02 -10.60
N GLY A 235 -2.06 -3.89 -9.47
CA GLY A 235 -2.45 -4.98 -8.58
C GLY A 235 -3.96 -5.04 -8.38
N ALA A 236 -4.76 -4.60 -9.33
CA ALA A 236 -6.20 -4.44 -9.19
C ALA A 236 -6.90 -5.72 -8.73
N HIS A 237 -6.50 -6.87 -9.29
CA HIS A 237 -7.07 -8.17 -8.91
C HIS A 237 -6.74 -8.51 -7.45
N GLN A 238 -5.49 -8.33 -7.06
CA GLN A 238 -5.01 -8.59 -5.69
C GLN A 238 -5.71 -7.69 -4.67
N ASN A 239 -5.87 -6.39 -4.99
CA ASN A 239 -6.59 -5.43 -4.12
C ASN A 239 -8.04 -5.88 -3.88
N ARG A 240 -8.71 -6.27 -4.97
CA ARG A 240 -10.09 -6.75 -4.90
C ARG A 240 -10.18 -8.07 -4.13
N HIS A 241 -9.21 -8.97 -4.34
CA HIS A 241 -9.14 -10.25 -3.62
C HIS A 241 -9.05 -10.01 -2.11
N ALA A 242 -8.20 -9.07 -1.65
CA ALA A 242 -8.08 -8.72 -0.24
C ALA A 242 -9.42 -8.25 0.35
N LEU A 243 -10.15 -7.40 -0.37
CA LEU A 243 -11.46 -6.90 0.09
C LEU A 243 -12.50 -8.03 0.12
N CYS A 244 -12.53 -8.89 -0.90
CA CYS A 244 -13.44 -10.04 -0.92
C CYS A 244 -13.15 -10.98 0.26
N MET A 245 -11.88 -11.31 0.50
CA MET A 245 -11.46 -12.15 1.63
C MET A 245 -11.89 -11.55 2.97
N CYS A 246 -11.79 -10.22 3.11
CA CYS A 246 -12.18 -9.53 4.34
C CYS A 246 -13.69 -9.67 4.58
N ILE A 247 -14.51 -9.48 3.54
CA ILE A 247 -15.97 -9.62 3.60
C ILE A 247 -16.36 -11.10 3.84
N GLU A 248 -15.74 -12.03 3.13
CA GLU A 248 -15.97 -13.48 3.26
C GLU A 248 -15.67 -13.95 4.69
N LYS A 249 -14.52 -13.53 5.21
CA LYS A 249 -14.11 -13.82 6.60
C LYS A 249 -15.13 -13.25 7.60
N ALA A 250 -15.61 -12.04 7.36
CA ALA A 250 -16.57 -11.37 8.25
C ALA A 250 -17.93 -12.07 8.25
N MET A 251 -18.33 -12.61 7.09
CA MET A 251 -19.63 -13.28 6.93
C MET A 251 -19.57 -14.79 7.17
N GLY A 252 -18.39 -15.36 7.38
CA GLY A 252 -18.18 -16.79 7.52
C GLY A 252 -18.54 -17.57 6.24
N ILE A 253 -18.24 -16.98 5.07
CA ILE A 253 -18.51 -17.63 3.78
C ILE A 253 -17.33 -18.53 3.41
N GLU A 254 -17.62 -19.79 3.20
CA GLU A 254 -16.64 -20.76 2.68
C GLU A 254 -16.69 -20.75 1.16
N VAL A 255 -15.63 -20.28 0.55
CA VAL A 255 -15.50 -20.18 -0.90
C VAL A 255 -15.08 -21.54 -1.46
N SER A 256 -15.71 -22.00 -2.56
CA SER A 256 -15.39 -23.28 -3.16
C SER A 256 -13.92 -23.36 -3.57
N GLU A 257 -13.35 -24.55 -3.43
CA GLU A 257 -11.94 -24.80 -3.76
C GLU A 257 -11.62 -24.40 -5.20
N ARG A 258 -12.53 -24.68 -6.13
CA ARG A 258 -12.38 -24.28 -7.54
C ARG A 258 -12.14 -22.76 -7.68
N VAL A 259 -12.92 -21.94 -6.96
CA VAL A 259 -12.79 -20.48 -7.01
C VAL A 259 -11.45 -20.05 -6.41
N GLN A 260 -11.02 -20.70 -5.32
CA GLN A 260 -9.71 -20.41 -4.71
C GLN A 260 -8.55 -20.68 -5.68
N TYR A 261 -8.59 -21.81 -6.41
CA TYR A 261 -7.60 -22.11 -7.45
C TYR A 261 -7.55 -21.03 -8.53
N ILE A 262 -8.73 -20.62 -9.02
CA ILE A 262 -8.83 -19.61 -10.09
C ILE A 262 -8.28 -18.26 -9.58
N ARG A 263 -8.68 -17.83 -8.37
CA ARG A 263 -8.20 -16.57 -7.78
C ARG A 263 -6.67 -16.57 -7.64
N THR A 264 -6.09 -17.64 -7.13
CA THR A 264 -4.64 -17.76 -6.96
C THR A 264 -3.91 -17.66 -8.31
N ILE A 265 -4.41 -18.33 -9.34
CA ILE A 265 -3.84 -18.24 -10.70
C ILE A 265 -3.92 -16.79 -11.20
N MET A 266 -5.05 -16.12 -10.98
CA MET A 266 -5.24 -14.73 -11.43
C MET A 266 -4.33 -13.75 -10.68
N ASP A 267 -4.13 -13.95 -9.38
CA ASP A 267 -3.20 -13.15 -8.58
C ASP A 267 -1.77 -13.25 -9.13
N GLU A 268 -1.34 -14.47 -9.47
CA GLU A 268 0.02 -14.69 -10.00
C GLU A 268 0.16 -14.15 -11.43
N LEU A 269 -0.85 -14.26 -12.27
CA LEU A 269 -0.85 -13.62 -13.61
C LEU A 269 -0.75 -12.10 -13.48
N GLN A 270 -1.47 -11.50 -12.52
CA GLN A 270 -1.41 -10.07 -12.27
C GLN A 270 -0.02 -9.65 -11.75
N ARG A 271 0.60 -10.47 -10.90
CA ARG A 271 1.98 -10.23 -10.42
C ARG A 271 2.97 -10.21 -11.59
N ILE A 272 2.88 -11.18 -12.49
CA ILE A 272 3.72 -11.23 -13.69
C ILE A 272 3.54 -9.95 -14.53
N ASP A 273 2.30 -9.55 -14.79
CA ASP A 273 2.00 -8.34 -15.57
C ASP A 273 2.59 -7.09 -14.90
N SER A 274 2.46 -6.98 -13.59
CA SER A 274 2.99 -5.86 -12.81
C SER A 274 4.51 -5.78 -12.90
N HIS A 275 5.20 -6.91 -12.71
CA HIS A 275 6.67 -6.95 -12.76
C HIS A 275 7.21 -6.68 -14.18
N LEU A 276 6.51 -7.14 -15.21
CA LEU A 276 6.89 -6.85 -16.60
C LEU A 276 6.73 -5.37 -16.93
N LEU A 277 5.68 -4.73 -16.41
CA LEU A 277 5.50 -3.29 -16.61
C LEU A 277 6.53 -2.49 -15.81
N PHE A 278 6.79 -2.87 -14.55
CA PHE A 278 7.86 -2.30 -13.74
C PHE A 278 9.18 -2.31 -14.53
N TYR A 279 9.54 -3.49 -15.06
CA TYR A 279 10.77 -3.65 -15.85
C TYR A 279 10.78 -2.69 -17.04
N SER A 280 9.66 -2.59 -17.75
CA SER A 280 9.55 -1.73 -18.94
C SER A 280 9.80 -0.26 -18.58
N CYS A 281 9.20 0.21 -17.49
CA CYS A 281 9.33 1.59 -17.02
C CYS A 281 10.78 1.86 -16.53
N LEU A 282 11.33 0.96 -15.73
CA LEU A 282 12.71 1.10 -15.24
C LEU A 282 13.71 1.15 -16.41
N ALA A 283 13.54 0.28 -17.40
CA ALA A 283 14.40 0.28 -18.59
C ALA A 283 14.32 1.61 -19.34
N MET A 284 13.13 2.18 -19.46
CA MET A 284 12.90 3.48 -20.09
C MET A 284 13.64 4.59 -19.30
N ASP A 285 13.50 4.61 -17.97
CA ASP A 285 14.13 5.60 -17.09
C ASP A 285 15.66 5.55 -17.20
N LEU A 286 16.20 4.35 -17.39
CA LEU A 286 17.65 4.14 -17.56
C LEU A 286 18.12 4.33 -19.02
N GLY A 287 17.22 4.80 -19.90
CA GLY A 287 17.55 5.12 -21.30
C GLY A 287 17.46 3.96 -22.27
N ALA A 288 16.98 2.78 -21.85
CA ALA A 288 16.88 1.59 -22.69
C ALA A 288 15.48 1.46 -23.34
N LEU A 289 15.10 2.44 -24.16
CA LEU A 289 13.80 2.50 -24.83
C LEU A 289 13.44 1.23 -25.62
N THR A 290 14.41 0.58 -26.22
CA THR A 290 14.18 -0.65 -26.97
C THR A 290 13.60 -1.76 -26.07
N ALA A 291 14.10 -1.87 -24.85
CA ALA A 291 13.59 -2.84 -23.88
C ALA A 291 12.12 -2.57 -23.55
N PHE A 292 11.76 -1.30 -23.36
CA PHE A 292 10.37 -0.87 -23.12
C PHE A 292 9.44 -1.38 -24.24
N PHE A 293 9.79 -1.14 -25.50
CA PHE A 293 8.96 -1.56 -26.63
C PHE A 293 8.88 -3.08 -26.83
N LEU A 294 9.90 -3.81 -26.44
CA LEU A 294 9.89 -5.28 -26.55
C LEU A 294 8.96 -5.94 -25.53
N TRP A 295 8.72 -5.28 -24.39
CA TRP A 295 7.98 -5.89 -23.29
C TRP A 295 6.51 -5.46 -23.14
N ILE A 296 6.16 -4.28 -23.59
CA ILE A 296 4.76 -3.81 -23.56
C ILE A 296 3.77 -4.82 -24.21
N PRO A 297 4.11 -5.55 -25.30
CA PRO A 297 3.19 -6.56 -25.79
C PRO A 297 2.81 -7.67 -24.80
N UNK A 298 3.60 -7.88 -23.96
CA UNK A 298 3.36 -8.89 -23.17
C UNK A 298 2.29 -8.73 -22.27
N PRO A 299 2.35 -7.83 -21.33
CA PRO A 299 1.17 -7.53 -20.52
C PRO A 299 -0.08 -7.23 -21.35
N ARG A 300 0.09 -6.57 -22.45
CA ARG A 300 -1.01 -6.21 -23.34
C ARG A 300 -1.68 -7.45 -23.97
N GLU A 301 -0.94 -8.51 -24.24
CA GLU A 301 -1.52 -9.76 -24.73
C GLU A 301 -2.22 -10.51 -23.59
N ASN A 302 -1.62 -10.53 -22.39
CA ASN A 302 -2.26 -11.12 -21.20
C ASN A 302 -3.56 -10.40 -20.87
N SER A 303 -3.51 -9.07 -20.79
CA SER A 303 -4.71 -8.25 -20.52
C SER A 303 -5.78 -8.43 -21.61
N ARG A 304 -5.39 -8.51 -22.87
CA ARG A 304 -6.32 -8.79 -23.98
C ARG A 304 -6.90 -10.19 -23.88
N TYR A 305 -6.10 -11.14 -23.45
CA TYR A 305 -6.56 -12.53 -23.28
C TYR A 305 -7.53 -12.59 -22.10
N LEU A 306 -7.18 -11.99 -21.00
CA LEU A 306 -8.10 -11.83 -19.87
C LEU A 306 -9.38 -11.12 -20.33
N UNK A 307 -9.21 -10.25 -21.00
CA UNK A 307 -10.26 -9.58 -21.45
C UNK A 307 -11.08 -10.28 -22.40
N ARG A 308 -10.57 -11.02 -23.27
CA ARG A 308 -11.34 -11.81 -24.28
C ARG A 308 -12.11 -12.96 -23.64
N ASN A 309 -11.54 -13.62 -22.68
CA ASN A 309 -12.15 -14.75 -22.00
C ASN A 309 -13.09 -14.33 -20.87
N LEU A 310 -12.94 -13.08 -20.40
CA LEU A 310 -13.85 -12.44 -19.45
C LEU A 310 -14.87 -11.55 -20.15
N ARG A 311 -15.04 -11.70 -21.45
CA ARG A 311 -15.77 -10.80 -22.37
C ARG A 311 -17.24 -10.56 -22.06
N ARG A 312 -17.81 -11.28 -21.11
CA ARG A 312 -19.20 -11.07 -20.69
C ARG A 312 -19.31 -10.57 -19.27
N THR A 313 -18.17 -10.41 -18.62
CA THR A 313 -18.09 -9.88 -17.28
C THR A 313 -17.01 -8.83 -17.31
N SER A 314 -17.34 -7.62 -16.97
CA SER A 314 -16.33 -6.62 -16.63
C SER A 314 -15.39 -7.26 -15.61
N ASP A 315 -14.17 -6.83 -15.56
CA ASP A 315 -13.18 -7.27 -14.55
C ASP A 315 -13.78 -7.25 -13.13
N TYR A 316 -14.84 -6.49 -12.97
CA TYR A 316 -15.62 -6.32 -11.76
C TYR A 316 -16.45 -7.56 -11.38
N GLU A 317 -16.88 -8.38 -12.33
CA GLU A 317 -17.81 -9.46 -12.04
C GLU A 317 -17.13 -10.76 -11.61
N LEU A 318 -15.85 -10.92 -11.87
CA LEU A 318 -15.16 -12.18 -11.60
C LEU A 318 -14.94 -12.47 -10.12
N GLN A 319 -14.75 -11.41 -9.32
CA GLN A 319 -14.63 -11.53 -7.87
C GLN A 319 -15.92 -11.16 -7.16
N TYR A 320 -16.63 -10.22 -7.74
CA TYR A 320 -17.83 -9.64 -7.20
C TYR A 320 -19.00 -10.62 -7.08
N ASP A 321 -19.20 -11.41 -8.09
CA ASP A 321 -20.37 -12.27 -8.19
C ASP A 321 -20.11 -13.66 -7.57
N TRP A 322 -18.98 -13.84 -6.89
CA TRP A 322 -18.52 -15.16 -6.50
C TRP A 322 -18.65 -16.13 -7.70
N ARG A 323 -18.66 -15.56 -8.90
CA ARG A 323 -18.82 -16.26 -10.18
C ARG A 323 -17.53 -16.16 -10.98
N CYS A 324 -16.82 -17.24 -11.11
CA CYS A 324 -15.73 -17.32 -12.08
C CYS A 324 -16.28 -17.83 -13.42
N THR A 325 -17.25 -17.08 -13.97
CA THR A 325 -17.87 -17.43 -15.27
C THR A 325 -16.90 -17.14 -16.40
N GLY A 326 -16.54 -18.15 -17.15
CA GLY A 326 -15.77 -18.02 -18.39
C GLY A 326 -14.31 -18.48 -18.31
N UNK A 327 -13.78 -18.67 -17.41
CA UNK A 327 -12.63 -19.13 -17.34
C UNK A 327 -12.62 -20.50 -17.53
N SER A 328 -12.72 -20.82 -18.65
CA SER A 328 -12.53 -22.24 -18.94
C SER A 328 -11.09 -22.62 -18.60
N SER A 329 -10.93 -23.76 -17.97
CA SER A 329 -9.58 -24.29 -17.65
C SER A 329 -8.70 -24.36 -18.89
N SER A 330 -9.24 -24.62 -20.03
CA SER A 330 -8.52 -24.63 -21.31
C SER A 330 -7.96 -23.26 -21.74
N UNK A 331 -8.49 -22.34 -21.39
CA UNK A 331 -8.14 -21.12 -21.65
C UNK A 331 -7.10 -20.58 -20.88
N LEU A 332 -7.34 -20.77 -19.73
CA LEU A 332 -6.27 -20.42 -18.77
C LEU A 332 -4.98 -21.19 -19.08
N ARG A 333 -5.09 -22.47 -19.34
CA ARG A 333 -3.95 -23.31 -19.74
C ARG A 333 -3.21 -22.76 -20.95
N GLN A 334 -3.96 -22.38 -21.98
CA GLN A 334 -3.36 -21.89 -23.22
C GLN A 334 -2.63 -20.56 -22.98
N THR A 335 -3.18 -19.71 -22.13
CA THR A 335 -2.56 -18.42 -21.77
C THR A 335 -1.29 -18.62 -20.96
N SER A 336 -1.37 -19.43 -19.93
CA SER A 336 -0.22 -19.71 -19.07
C SER A 336 0.94 -20.31 -19.90
N LYS A 337 0.67 -21.31 -20.72
CA LYS A 337 1.67 -21.90 -21.62
C LYS A 337 2.27 -20.87 -22.58
N ARG A 338 1.43 -19.94 -23.07
CA ARG A 338 1.90 -18.88 -23.97
C ARG A 338 2.76 -17.85 -23.22
N VAL A 339 2.35 -17.43 -22.03
CA VAL A 339 3.13 -16.52 -21.18
C VAL A 339 4.48 -17.18 -20.85
N HIS A 340 4.45 -18.42 -20.44
CA HIS A 340 5.67 -19.19 -20.14
C HIS A 340 6.58 -19.27 -21.36
N SER A 341 6.07 -19.64 -22.55
CA SER A 341 6.89 -19.73 -23.76
C SER A 341 7.47 -18.39 -24.22
N ILE A 342 6.70 -17.29 -24.04
CA ILE A 342 7.17 -15.94 -24.36
C ILE A 342 8.29 -15.55 -23.39
N TYR A 343 8.10 -15.84 -22.11
CA TYR A 343 9.08 -15.52 -21.07
C TYR A 343 10.37 -16.32 -21.27
N GLU A 344 10.28 -17.64 -21.43
CA GLU A 344 11.44 -18.50 -21.68
C GLU A 344 12.25 -18.06 -22.92
N ARG A 345 11.57 -17.63 -23.96
CA ARG A 345 12.22 -17.18 -25.20
C ARG A 345 12.95 -15.84 -24.99
N ASN A 346 12.39 -14.95 -24.21
CA ASN A 346 12.88 -13.58 -24.10
C ASN A 346 13.77 -13.36 -22.86
N TYR A 347 13.59 -14.13 -21.78
CA TYR A 347 14.37 -14.01 -20.56
C TYR A 347 15.89 -14.06 -20.80
N PRO A 348 16.42 -15.02 -21.59
CA PRO A 348 17.87 -15.03 -21.85
C PRO A 348 18.38 -13.81 -22.62
N ARG A 349 17.53 -13.22 -23.46
CA ARG A 349 17.88 -11.99 -24.20
C ARG A 349 17.95 -10.80 -23.24
N ILE A 350 17.03 -10.73 -22.33
CA ILE A 350 16.89 -9.63 -21.36
C ILE A 350 17.98 -9.73 -20.31
N SER A 351 18.14 -10.91 -19.75
CA SER A 351 19.21 -11.20 -18.79
C SER A 351 20.56 -10.77 -19.38
N ARG A 352 20.82 -11.13 -20.64
CA ARG A 352 22.03 -10.75 -21.36
C ARG A 352 22.15 -9.25 -21.60
N TYR A 353 21.01 -8.58 -21.89
CA TYR A 353 20.97 -7.13 -22.14
C TYR A 353 21.25 -6.35 -20.85
N ILE A 354 20.67 -6.80 -19.75
CA ILE A 354 20.82 -6.16 -18.44
C ILE A 354 22.18 -6.50 -17.83
N HIS A 355 22.63 -7.74 -17.93
CA HIS A 355 23.98 -8.11 -17.53
C HIS A 355 25.03 -7.38 -18.39
N GLY A 356 24.74 -7.10 -19.61
CA GLY A 356 25.54 -6.21 -20.48
C GLY A 356 25.51 -4.74 -20.02
N UNK A 357 24.55 -4.40 -19.54
CA UNK A 357 24.37 -3.23 -19.00
C UNK A 357 25.02 -3.10 -17.78
N HIS A 358 24.96 -4.15 -17.03
CA HIS A 358 25.61 -4.32 -15.74
C HIS A 358 27.11 -3.93 -15.79
N HIS A 359 27.84 -4.52 -16.67
CA HIS A 359 29.27 -4.21 -16.80
C HIS A 359 29.58 -2.74 -17.14
N ARG A 360 28.62 -2.02 -17.70
CA ARG A 360 28.77 -0.59 -18.02
C ARG A 360 28.29 0.32 -16.90
N THR A 361 27.51 -0.20 -15.94
CA THR A 361 26.87 0.59 -14.88
C THR A 361 27.37 0.22 -13.47
N GLU A 362 28.48 -0.53 -13.37
CA GLU A 362 29.08 -0.97 -12.11
C GLU A 362 29.16 0.10 -11.00
N PRO A 363 29.42 1.38 -11.29
CA PRO A 363 29.38 2.41 -10.23
C PRO A 363 27.98 2.72 -9.70
N TYR A 364 26.92 2.45 -10.48
CA TYR A 364 25.53 2.72 -10.07
C TYR A 364 24.96 1.66 -9.13
N GLU A 365 25.48 0.45 -9.19
CA GLU A 365 24.86 -0.72 -8.57
C GLU A 365 25.14 -0.83 -7.08
N ARG A 366 26.34 -0.48 -6.65
CA ARG A 366 26.74 -0.53 -5.24
C ARG A 366 26.23 0.63 -4.42
N ARG A 367 25.48 1.53 -5.04
CA ARG A 367 24.96 2.72 -4.34
C ARG A 367 23.64 2.41 -3.67
N ARG A 368 23.74 2.22 -2.37
CA ARG A 368 22.68 2.17 -1.36
C ARG A 368 22.04 0.82 -1.11
N CYS A 369 22.81 0.02 -0.41
CA CYS A 369 22.33 -1.14 0.32
C CYS A 369 21.41 -0.70 1.45
N VAL A 370 20.22 -1.24 1.48
CA VAL A 370 19.34 -1.13 2.65
C VAL A 370 19.49 -2.45 3.42
N LYS A 371 20.28 -2.42 4.50
CA LYS A 371 20.51 -3.62 5.32
C LYS A 371 19.25 -4.02 6.09
N PRO A 372 19.06 -5.29 6.41
CA PRO A 372 17.87 -5.75 7.16
C PRO A 372 17.53 -4.93 8.42
N UNK A 373 18.37 -4.60 8.93
CA UNK A 373 18.22 -3.83 10.02
C UNK A 373 17.64 -2.51 9.82
N ARG A 374 18.01 -2.10 8.86
CA ARG A 374 17.48 -0.81 8.49
C ARG A 374 16.04 -0.93 7.97
N CYS A 375 15.71 -1.97 7.27
CA CYS A 375 14.32 -2.25 6.88
C CYS A 375 13.44 -2.39 8.11
N GLN A 376 13.89 -3.12 9.10
CA GLN A 376 13.15 -3.29 10.36
C GLN A 376 12.96 -1.96 11.10
N SER A 377 13.99 -1.11 11.14
CA SER A 377 13.89 0.20 11.82
C SER A 377 12.98 1.18 11.08
N LEU A 378 12.87 1.04 9.77
CA LEU A 378 11.96 1.84 8.95
C LEU A 378 10.55 1.23 8.92
N SER A 379 10.42 -0.01 9.37
CA SER A 379 9.19 -0.82 9.25
C SER A 379 8.66 -0.85 7.81
N VAL A 380 9.60 -0.83 6.85
CA VAL A 380 9.26 -1.01 5.45
C VAL A 380 9.07 -2.51 5.24
N VAL A 381 7.85 -2.93 5.00
CA VAL A 381 7.49 -4.32 4.75
C VAL A 381 6.81 -4.48 3.37
N PRO A 382 7.39 -3.99 2.27
CA PRO A 382 7.09 -4.55 0.98
C PRO A 382 8.09 -5.66 0.70
N GLU A 383 7.60 -6.80 0.32
CA GLU A 383 8.39 -8.02 0.10
C GLU A 383 9.66 -7.77 -0.71
N VAL A 384 9.55 -7.05 -1.82
CA VAL A 384 10.68 -6.81 -2.72
C VAL A 384 11.81 -6.01 -2.05
N GLN A 385 11.47 -4.99 -1.25
CA GLN A 385 12.48 -4.21 -0.51
C GLN A 385 13.17 -5.06 0.55
N VAL A 386 12.39 -5.84 1.23
CA VAL A 386 12.81 -6.68 2.34
C VAL A 386 13.54 -7.92 1.81
N GLY A 387 13.03 -8.55 0.75
CA GLY A 387 13.67 -9.67 0.06
C GLY A 387 15.02 -9.29 -0.50
N ALA A 388 15.13 -8.10 -1.12
CA ALA A 388 16.43 -7.60 -1.61
C ALA A 388 17.42 -7.31 -0.48
N SER A 389 16.95 -7.21 0.78
CA SER A 389 17.77 -6.87 1.96
C SER A 389 18.06 -8.07 2.86
N GLY A 390 17.69 -9.28 2.44
CA GLY A 390 18.01 -10.51 3.17
C GLY A 390 16.97 -10.96 4.18
N TRP A 391 15.74 -10.46 4.08
CA TRP A 391 14.67 -10.84 5.01
C TRP A 391 13.49 -11.45 4.24
N ALA A 392 13.20 -12.73 4.48
CA ALA A 392 12.04 -13.43 3.93
C ALA A 392 10.77 -13.00 4.68
N CYS A 393 9.79 -12.46 3.96
CA CYS A 393 8.59 -11.87 4.57
C CYS A 393 7.37 -11.93 3.64
N ASP A 394 7.14 -13.05 3.01
CA ASP A 394 6.04 -13.24 2.04
C ASP A 394 4.75 -13.61 2.77
N VAL A 395 3.68 -12.82 2.56
CA VAL A 395 2.36 -13.07 3.14
C VAL A 395 1.81 -14.43 2.69
N ARG A 396 2.12 -14.86 1.47
CA ARG A 396 1.67 -16.16 0.92
C ARG A 396 2.22 -17.35 1.74
N LYS A 397 3.41 -17.19 2.34
CA LYS A 397 4.04 -18.21 3.21
C LYS A 397 3.65 -18.04 4.68
N ARG A 398 3.60 -16.78 5.15
CA ARG A 398 3.40 -16.47 6.57
C ARG A 398 1.93 -16.60 6.98
N MET A 399 1.01 -16.24 6.08
CA MET A 399 -0.44 -16.31 6.29
C MET A 399 -1.10 -16.84 5.02
N PRO A 400 -0.93 -18.12 4.72
CA PRO A 400 -1.44 -18.67 3.45
C PRO A 400 -2.94 -18.40 3.26
N TYR A 401 -3.29 -17.98 2.07
CA TYR A 401 -4.67 -17.74 1.65
C TYR A 401 -4.86 -18.40 0.28
N GLY A 402 -6.12 -18.47 -0.18
CA GLY A 402 -6.40 -19.16 -1.43
C GLY A 402 -5.93 -20.60 -1.36
N VAL A 403 -5.00 -20.98 -2.24
CA VAL A 403 -4.40 -22.32 -2.26
C VAL A 403 -2.86 -22.28 -2.18
N TYR A 404 -2.31 -21.20 -1.62
CA TYR A 404 -0.85 -21.08 -1.47
C TYR A 404 -0.25 -22.13 -0.52
N ASP A 405 -1.05 -22.69 0.38
CA ASP A 405 -0.64 -23.79 1.25
C ASP A 405 -0.46 -25.13 0.51
N LYS A 406 -0.98 -25.25 -0.72
CA LYS A 406 -0.97 -26.48 -1.52
C LYS A 406 0.10 -26.47 -2.62
N VAL A 407 0.83 -25.37 -2.77
CA VAL A 407 1.85 -25.19 -3.82
C VAL A 407 3.23 -25.05 -3.23
N ASP A 408 4.21 -25.57 -3.94
CA ASP A 408 5.61 -25.42 -3.55
C ASP A 408 6.24 -24.28 -4.36
N PHE A 409 6.71 -23.25 -3.64
CA PHE A 409 7.37 -22.11 -4.24
C PHE A 409 8.40 -21.54 -3.26
N LYS A 410 9.34 -20.74 -3.77
CA LYS A 410 10.41 -20.14 -2.96
C LYS A 410 10.17 -18.67 -2.75
N GLU A 411 10.42 -18.19 -1.55
CA GLU A 411 10.58 -16.74 -1.31
C GLU A 411 11.91 -16.32 -1.91
N ILE A 412 11.89 -15.31 -2.75
CA ILE A 412 13.11 -14.83 -3.42
C ILE A 412 13.81 -13.82 -2.51
N VAL A 413 15.03 -14.14 -2.09
CA VAL A 413 15.78 -13.33 -1.15
C VAL A 413 17.19 -13.06 -1.67
N TYR A 414 17.58 -11.80 -1.71
CA TYR A 414 18.93 -11.32 -2.00
C TYR A 414 19.42 -10.49 -0.82
N THR A 415 20.73 -10.38 -0.64
CA THR A 415 21.31 -9.75 0.56
C THR A 415 21.99 -8.41 0.27
N GLU A 416 22.12 -8.05 -0.99
CA GLU A 416 22.86 -6.85 -1.43
C GLU A 416 22.14 -5.55 -1.04
N GLY A 417 20.81 -5.54 -1.07
CA GLY A 417 19.99 -4.41 -0.64
C GLY A 417 20.03 -3.20 -1.60
N ASP A 418 20.53 -3.38 -2.81
CA ASP A 418 20.71 -2.30 -3.78
C ASP A 418 19.62 -2.33 -4.88
N CYS A 419 19.70 -1.42 -5.83
CA CYS A 419 18.74 -1.32 -6.93
C CYS A 419 18.73 -2.58 -7.80
N PHE A 420 19.90 -3.19 -7.99
CA PHE A 420 20.00 -4.39 -8.81
C PHE A 420 19.38 -5.60 -8.12
N ALA A 421 19.58 -5.75 -6.81
CA ALA A 421 18.93 -6.81 -6.03
C ALA A 421 17.40 -6.68 -6.09
N ARG A 422 16.86 -5.44 -5.98
CA ARG A 422 15.41 -5.21 -6.11
C ARG A 422 14.87 -5.59 -7.48
N TYR A 423 15.66 -5.35 -8.51
CA TYR A 423 15.33 -5.79 -9.88
C TYR A 423 15.34 -7.32 -9.96
N LEU A 424 16.39 -7.99 -9.44
CA LEU A 424 16.51 -9.45 -9.48
C LEU A 424 15.36 -10.16 -8.74
N VAL A 425 14.97 -9.65 -7.55
CA VAL A 425 13.84 -10.21 -6.81
C VAL A 425 12.61 -10.30 -7.72
N ARG A 426 12.25 -9.20 -8.38
CA ARG A 426 11.05 -9.18 -9.24
C ARG A 426 11.17 -10.11 -10.45
N MET A 427 12.36 -10.21 -11.02
CA MET A 427 12.57 -11.10 -12.18
C MET A 427 12.43 -12.57 -11.79
N ASP A 428 12.98 -12.94 -10.64
CA ASP A 428 12.89 -14.31 -10.15
C ASP A 428 11.48 -14.62 -9.58
N GLU A 429 10.79 -13.62 -9.05
CA GLU A 429 9.37 -13.75 -8.66
C GLU A 429 8.48 -14.09 -9.87
N ILE A 430 8.79 -13.58 -11.06
CA ILE A 430 8.06 -13.97 -12.28
C ILE A 430 8.21 -15.48 -12.50
N MET A 431 9.42 -16.02 -12.31
CA MET A 431 9.63 -17.47 -12.49
C MET A 431 8.88 -18.29 -11.44
N GLU A 432 8.87 -17.82 -10.18
CA GLU A 432 8.11 -18.51 -9.12
C GLU A 432 6.59 -18.40 -9.36
N SER A 433 6.10 -17.27 -9.87
CA SER A 433 4.69 -17.12 -10.26
C SER A 433 4.31 -18.09 -11.37
N LEU A 434 5.18 -18.25 -12.36
CA LEU A 434 4.97 -19.26 -13.42
C LEU A 434 4.96 -20.69 -12.86
N ASN A 435 5.88 -20.99 -11.93
CA ASN A 435 5.94 -22.28 -11.24
C ASN A 435 4.63 -22.57 -10.47
N ILE A 436 4.11 -21.57 -9.73
CA ILE A 436 2.83 -21.68 -9.01
C ILE A 436 1.69 -21.96 -10.00
N ILE A 437 1.61 -21.18 -11.09
CA ILE A 437 0.56 -21.36 -12.11
C ILE A 437 0.62 -22.75 -12.72
N GLU A 438 1.82 -23.26 -13.04
CA GLU A 438 1.98 -24.60 -13.61
C GLU A 438 1.47 -25.71 -12.68
N GLN A 439 1.74 -25.59 -11.38
CA GLN A 439 1.26 -26.56 -10.39
C GLN A 439 -0.27 -26.55 -10.28
N LEU A 440 -0.92 -25.39 -10.47
CA LEU A 440 -2.36 -25.23 -10.25
C LEU A 440 -3.20 -25.50 -11.50
N ILE A 441 -2.71 -25.12 -12.69
CA ILE A 441 -3.55 -24.98 -13.88
C ILE A 441 -4.14 -26.32 -14.38
N ASP A 442 -3.40 -27.40 -14.21
CA ASP A 442 -3.86 -28.72 -14.61
C ASP A 442 -4.62 -29.43 -13.48
N ASN A 443 -4.61 -28.87 -12.28
CA ASN A 443 -5.19 -29.47 -11.07
C ASN A 443 -6.42 -28.70 -10.55
N ILE A 444 -7.03 -27.81 -11.37
CA ILE A 444 -8.23 -27.08 -10.98
C ILE A 444 -9.36 -28.06 -10.70
N PRO A 445 -9.89 -28.17 -9.47
CA PRO A 445 -10.94 -29.14 -9.17
C PRO A 445 -12.26 -28.84 -9.89
N GLU A 446 -13.07 -29.85 -10.10
CA GLU A 446 -14.44 -29.66 -10.56
C GLU A 446 -15.30 -29.16 -9.39
N GLY A 447 -16.32 -28.37 -9.69
CA GLY A 447 -17.19 -27.86 -8.65
C GLY A 447 -17.87 -26.59 -9.06
N PRO A 448 -18.66 -26.00 -8.16
CA PRO A 448 -19.34 -24.74 -8.46
C PRO A 448 -18.32 -23.60 -8.58
N TYR A 449 -18.58 -22.72 -9.50
CA TYR A 449 -17.83 -21.47 -9.69
C TYR A 449 -18.53 -20.28 -9.05
N GLN A 450 -19.65 -20.51 -8.40
CA GLN A 450 -20.49 -19.47 -7.81
C GLN A 450 -21.17 -20.01 -6.56
N GLU A 451 -21.11 -19.23 -5.48
CA GLU A 451 -21.90 -19.48 -4.28
C GLU A 451 -23.19 -18.63 -4.34
N LYS A 452 -24.26 -19.19 -3.76
CA LYS A 452 -25.55 -18.47 -3.68
C LYS A 452 -25.48 -17.42 -2.58
N MET A 453 -25.57 -16.16 -2.96
CA MET A 453 -25.52 -15.03 -2.06
C MET A 453 -26.86 -14.28 -2.05
N LYS A 454 -27.18 -13.70 -0.90
CA LYS A 454 -28.31 -12.77 -0.81
C LYS A 454 -27.99 -11.51 -1.61
N PRO A 455 -29.00 -10.90 -2.28
CA PRO A 455 -28.74 -9.68 -3.06
C PRO A 455 -28.23 -8.51 -2.22
N ILE A 456 -28.58 -8.48 -0.95
CA ILE A 456 -28.11 -7.45 -0.03
C ILE A 456 -27.17 -8.10 1.00
N ILE A 457 -25.93 -7.67 0.98
CA ILE A 457 -24.90 -8.11 1.92
C ILE A 457 -24.95 -7.19 3.14
N ARG A 458 -25.03 -7.79 4.34
CA ARG A 458 -24.89 -7.10 5.62
C ARG A 458 -23.81 -7.83 6.41
N VAL A 459 -22.70 -7.18 6.59
CA VAL A 459 -21.58 -7.75 7.35
C VAL A 459 -21.91 -7.61 8.86
N PRO A 460 -21.77 -8.67 9.66
CA PRO A 460 -22.01 -8.59 11.10
C PRO A 460 -21.17 -7.50 11.76
N GLU A 461 -21.65 -6.99 12.89
CA GLU A 461 -20.92 -6.00 13.67
C GLU A 461 -19.56 -6.56 14.12
N GLY A 462 -18.53 -5.76 13.97
CA GLY A 462 -17.18 -6.16 14.37
C GLY A 462 -16.08 -5.55 13.51
N SER A 463 -14.85 -5.85 13.89
CA SER A 463 -13.64 -5.42 13.19
C SER A 463 -12.99 -6.62 12.52
N TYR A 464 -12.64 -6.48 11.26
CA TYR A 464 -12.12 -7.56 10.43
C TYR A 464 -10.89 -7.09 9.67
N TYR A 465 -9.96 -8.00 9.45
CA TYR A 465 -8.75 -7.71 8.67
C TYR A 465 -8.41 -8.89 7.76
N ALA A 466 -8.05 -8.56 6.53
CA ALA A 466 -7.48 -9.52 5.58
C ALA A 466 -6.36 -8.83 4.80
N ALA A 467 -5.39 -9.61 4.38
CA ALA A 467 -4.27 -9.11 3.59
C ALA A 467 -3.88 -10.14 2.54
N VAL A 468 -3.34 -9.64 1.44
CA VAL A 468 -2.78 -10.45 0.35
C VAL A 468 -1.36 -9.95 0.05
N GLU A 469 -0.55 -10.79 -0.56
CA GLU A 469 0.73 -10.37 -1.11
C GLU A 469 0.49 -9.74 -2.49
N GLY A 470 0.56 -8.42 -2.54
CA GLY A 470 0.54 -7.68 -3.79
C GLY A 470 1.91 -7.73 -4.48
N SER A 471 1.97 -7.28 -5.73
CA SER A 471 3.23 -7.22 -6.47
C SER A 471 4.26 -6.23 -5.89
N ARG A 472 3.85 -5.41 -4.92
CA ARG A 472 4.66 -4.41 -4.24
C ARG A 472 4.74 -4.64 -2.73
N GLY A 473 4.27 -5.80 -2.27
CA GLY A 473 4.22 -6.18 -0.87
C GLY A 473 2.81 -6.29 -0.34
N GLU A 474 2.67 -6.45 0.96
CA GLU A 474 1.38 -6.67 1.61
C GLU A 474 0.39 -5.54 1.32
N PHE A 475 -0.75 -5.89 0.74
CA PHE A 475 -1.94 -5.03 0.64
C PHE A 475 -2.97 -5.54 1.65
N GLY A 476 -3.42 -4.66 2.55
CA GLY A 476 -4.34 -5.04 3.62
C GLY A 476 -5.63 -4.24 3.61
N VAL A 477 -6.70 -4.87 4.06
CA VAL A 477 -8.02 -4.25 4.20
C VAL A 477 -8.47 -4.40 5.65
N PHE A 478 -8.74 -3.27 6.30
CA PHE A 478 -9.36 -3.21 7.62
C PHE A 478 -10.81 -2.73 7.45
N LEU A 479 -11.74 -3.55 7.92
CA LEU A 479 -13.18 -3.29 7.82
C LEU A 479 -13.77 -3.22 9.21
N GLU A 480 -14.50 -2.14 9.50
CA GLU A 480 -15.33 -1.99 10.69
C GLU A 480 -16.79 -1.93 10.25
N SER A 481 -17.62 -2.79 10.81
CA SER A 481 -19.04 -2.91 10.47
C SER A 481 -19.92 -2.74 11.71
N GLN A 482 -21.07 -2.11 11.51
CA GLN A 482 -22.14 -1.99 12.53
C GLN A 482 -23.36 -2.82 12.16
N GLY A 483 -23.23 -3.81 11.28
CA GLY A 483 -24.34 -4.68 10.87
C GLY A 483 -25.17 -4.13 9.70
N ASP A 484 -24.75 -3.02 9.12
CA ASP A 484 -25.46 -2.36 8.03
C ASP A 484 -25.03 -2.90 6.64
N LYS A 485 -25.72 -2.41 5.60
CA LYS A 485 -25.43 -2.74 4.19
C LYS A 485 -24.22 -1.99 3.63
N THR A 486 -23.71 -1.01 4.39
CA THR A 486 -22.52 -0.21 4.03
C THR A 486 -21.49 -0.37 5.14
N PRO A 487 -20.20 -0.29 4.82
CA PRO A 487 -19.17 -0.35 5.87
C PRO A 487 -19.21 0.90 6.74
N TYR A 488 -19.07 0.73 8.05
CA TYR A 488 -18.90 1.87 8.96
C TYR A 488 -17.55 2.56 8.69
N ARG A 489 -16.50 1.76 8.50
CA ARG A 489 -15.16 2.24 8.12
C ARG A 489 -14.48 1.17 7.25
N LEU A 490 -13.93 1.59 6.14
CA LEU A 490 -13.09 0.73 5.29
C LEU A 490 -11.76 1.46 5.09
N HIS A 491 -10.68 0.84 5.53
CA HIS A 491 -9.34 1.44 5.45
C HIS A 491 -8.38 0.48 4.75
N TYR A 492 -7.58 1.02 3.85
CA TYR A 492 -6.64 0.25 3.06
C TYR A 492 -5.21 0.47 3.55
N ARG A 493 -4.51 -0.63 3.81
CA ARG A 493 -3.06 -0.59 3.98
C ARG A 493 -2.45 -0.58 2.60
N ALA A 494 -2.12 0.61 2.13
CA ALA A 494 -1.47 0.82 0.85
C ALA A 494 -0.05 0.24 0.86
N THR A 495 0.38 -0.33 -0.25
CA THR A 495 1.76 -0.80 -0.40
C THR A 495 2.73 0.36 -0.60
N GLY A 496 2.28 1.43 -1.26
CA GLY A 496 3.12 2.56 -1.67
C GLY A 496 3.53 3.51 -0.55
N LEU A 497 2.70 3.68 0.49
CA LEU A 497 2.98 4.69 1.52
C LEU A 497 4.28 4.38 2.30
N PRO A 498 4.52 3.14 2.78
CA PRO A 498 5.80 2.82 3.40
C PRO A 498 7.00 2.97 2.45
N LEU A 499 6.80 2.71 1.17
CA LEU A 499 7.86 2.86 0.16
C LEU A 499 8.31 4.32 0.05
N VAL A 500 7.34 5.25 -0.05
CA VAL A 500 7.63 6.68 -0.15
C VAL A 500 8.24 7.22 1.14
N ALA A 501 7.75 6.76 2.30
CA ALA A 501 8.31 7.15 3.59
C ALA A 501 9.80 6.79 3.73
N ALA A 502 10.24 5.73 3.04
CA ALA A 502 11.64 5.28 3.08
C ALA A 502 12.56 6.08 2.12
N ILE A 503 12.02 6.79 1.13
CA ILE A 503 12.80 7.43 0.06
C ILE A 503 13.85 8.39 0.63
N ASP A 504 13.47 9.26 1.56
CA ASP A 504 14.42 10.20 2.19
C ASP A 504 15.62 9.47 2.78
N THR A 505 15.36 8.40 3.55
CA THR A 505 16.43 7.64 4.20
C THR A 505 17.34 6.92 3.20
N ILE A 506 16.73 6.40 2.13
CA ILE A 506 17.48 5.64 1.11
C ILE A 506 18.34 6.58 0.25
N CYS A 507 17.82 7.75 -0.10
CA CYS A 507 18.46 8.65 -1.05
C CYS A 507 19.49 9.62 -0.44
N ARG A 508 19.47 9.84 0.88
CA ARG A 508 20.42 10.78 1.52
C ARG A 508 21.87 10.43 1.21
N GLY A 509 22.65 11.42 0.72
CA GLY A 509 24.05 11.27 0.36
C GLY A 509 24.27 10.64 -1.00
N THR A 510 23.22 10.39 -1.80
CA THR A 510 23.36 10.00 -3.21
C THR A 510 23.24 11.25 -4.10
N LYS A 511 23.49 11.10 -5.38
CA LYS A 511 23.29 12.18 -6.35
C LYS A 511 21.81 12.32 -6.72
N ILE A 512 21.40 13.51 -7.14
CA ILE A 512 20.04 13.75 -7.60
C ILE A 512 19.66 12.83 -8.78
N ALA A 513 20.58 12.49 -9.64
CA ALA A 513 20.36 11.56 -10.75
C ALA A 513 20.04 10.14 -10.26
N ASP A 514 20.59 9.73 -9.10
CA ASP A 514 20.33 8.42 -8.52
C ASP A 514 18.90 8.30 -7.98
N LEU A 515 18.24 9.44 -7.66
CA LEU A 515 16.85 9.44 -7.18
C LEU A 515 15.91 8.79 -8.20
N ILE A 516 16.16 9.01 -9.50
CA ILE A 516 15.33 8.42 -10.56
C ILE A 516 15.47 6.88 -10.54
N ALA A 517 16.70 6.38 -10.51
CA ALA A 517 16.95 4.94 -10.48
C ALA A 517 16.43 4.29 -9.20
N ILE A 518 16.67 4.94 -8.05
CA ILE A 518 16.18 4.45 -6.75
C ILE A 518 14.65 4.42 -6.74
N GLY A 519 14.00 5.52 -7.12
CA GLY A 519 12.54 5.63 -7.18
C GLY A 519 11.93 4.60 -8.12
N GLY A 520 12.52 4.43 -9.31
CA GLY A 520 12.10 3.42 -10.27
C GLY A 520 12.17 2.00 -9.72
N THR A 521 13.26 1.65 -8.99
CA THR A 521 13.39 0.30 -8.41
C THR A 521 12.54 0.09 -7.16
N ILE A 522 12.14 1.15 -6.47
CA ILE A 522 11.18 1.08 -5.35
C ILE A 522 9.79 0.75 -5.88
N ASP A 523 9.43 1.26 -7.06
CA ASP A 523 8.19 0.90 -7.78
C ASP A 523 6.92 1.29 -7.01
N TYR A 524 6.88 2.50 -6.44
CA TYR A 524 5.66 3.00 -5.80
C TYR A 524 4.62 3.42 -6.84
N VAL A 525 3.34 3.26 -6.49
CA VAL A 525 2.20 3.68 -7.34
C VAL A 525 1.45 4.80 -6.61
N VAL A 526 1.41 5.99 -7.20
CA VAL A 526 0.88 7.19 -6.55
C VAL A 526 -0.61 7.08 -6.19
N PRO A 527 -1.50 6.53 -7.05
CA PRO A 527 -2.90 6.35 -6.66
C PRO A 527 -3.11 5.44 -5.43
N ASP A 528 -2.21 4.49 -5.19
CA ASP A 528 -2.24 3.64 -3.99
C ASP A 528 -1.82 4.43 -2.74
N ILE A 529 -0.87 5.35 -2.89
CA ILE A 529 -0.43 6.21 -1.80
C ILE A 529 -1.54 7.18 -1.40
N ASP A 530 -2.12 7.85 -2.39
CA ASP A 530 -3.09 8.94 -2.19
C ASP A 530 -4.52 8.46 -1.86
N ARG A 531 -4.96 7.27 -2.26
CA ARG A 531 -6.27 6.60 -2.00
C ARG A 531 -7.51 7.43 -2.22
#